data_756a338d5e96643bd19e72698173108d
#
_entry.id   756a338d5e96643bd19e72698173108d
#
_cell.length_a   1.000
_cell.length_b   1.000
_cell.length_c   1.000
_cell.angle_alpha   90.00
_cell.angle_beta   90.00
_cell.angle_gamma   90.00
#
_symmetry.space_group_name_H-M   'P 1'
#
loop_
_entity.id
_entity.type
_entity.pdbx_description
1 polymer ?
#
loop_
_entity_poly.entity_id
_entity_poly.type
_entity_poly.pdbx_seq_one_letter_code
_entity_poly.pdbx_strand_id
1 'polypeptide(L)'
;MRLVMNYWLVKSEPSAWSWDQQVTKGTKGEAWTGVRNFTARQNLMNMKKGDLTFFYHSNEGKEIVGIAEIIKEAYPDPTDKTGKFVCVDIKADKPLKTPVSISAIKAEKKLANMALVKYSRLSVQPVTAEEWKIVCKMGGL
;
A
#
# COMPACT_ATOMS: atom_id res chain seq x y z
N MET A 1 -15.40 17.65 -2.96
CA MET A 1 -15.26 16.48 -3.86
C MET A 1 -13.86 16.44 -4.45
N ARG A 2 -13.24 15.29 -4.46
CA ARG A 2 -11.95 15.09 -5.10
C ARG A 2 -12.15 14.75 -6.58
N LEU A 3 -11.50 15.50 -7.45
CA LEU A 3 -11.54 15.24 -8.89
C LEU A 3 -10.47 14.24 -9.33
N VAL A 4 -9.40 14.08 -8.53
CA VAL A 4 -8.29 13.19 -8.83
C VAL A 4 -8.05 12.28 -7.65
N MET A 5 -7.97 10.97 -7.91
CA MET A 5 -7.60 9.98 -6.91
C MET A 5 -6.14 9.60 -7.12
N ASN A 6 -5.40 9.55 -6.03
CA ASN A 6 -4.03 9.04 -6.05
C ASN A 6 -4.02 7.59 -5.57
N TYR A 7 -3.07 6.84 -6.09
CA TYR A 7 -2.92 5.42 -5.79
C TYR A 7 -1.55 5.15 -5.19
N TRP A 8 -1.53 4.19 -4.31
CA TRP A 8 -0.34 3.87 -3.50
C TRP A 8 -0.16 2.36 -3.40
N LEU A 9 0.97 1.96 -2.85
CA LEU A 9 1.23 0.57 -2.45
C LEU A 9 1.97 0.62 -1.11
N VAL A 10 1.49 -0.16 -0.15
CA VAL A 10 2.16 -0.33 1.14
C VAL A 10 2.57 -1.79 1.29
N LYS A 11 3.72 -2.00 1.91
CA LYS A 11 4.28 -3.33 2.11
C LYS A 11 4.22 -3.72 3.58
N SER A 12 3.83 -4.96 3.83
CA SER A 12 3.83 -5.53 5.16
C SER A 12 4.28 -6.98 5.11
N GLU A 13 5.12 -7.39 6.07
CA GLU A 13 5.43 -8.81 6.23
C GLU A 13 4.21 -9.50 6.84
N PRO A 14 3.70 -10.59 6.23
CA PRO A 14 2.49 -11.24 6.73
C PRO A 14 2.64 -11.81 8.14
N SER A 15 3.87 -12.14 8.56
CA SER A 15 4.12 -12.57 9.95
C SER A 15 3.97 -11.44 10.96
N ALA A 16 4.15 -10.18 10.54
CA ALA A 16 3.98 -9.00 11.39
C ALA A 16 2.56 -8.45 11.30
N TRP A 17 2.06 -8.22 10.09
CA TRP A 17 0.71 -7.69 9.85
C TRP A 17 0.21 -8.16 8.49
N SER A 18 -0.70 -9.16 8.50
CA SER A 18 -1.23 -9.76 7.27
C SER A 18 -2.48 -9.03 6.77
N TRP A 19 -2.83 -9.32 5.51
CA TRP A 19 -4.11 -8.86 4.94
C TRP A 19 -5.29 -9.35 5.78
N ASP A 20 -5.26 -10.61 6.22
CA ASP A 20 -6.35 -11.15 7.03
C ASP A 20 -6.50 -10.40 8.35
N GLN A 21 -5.38 -10.02 8.98
CA GLN A 21 -5.41 -9.20 10.18
C GLN A 21 -5.99 -7.81 9.89
N GLN A 22 -5.63 -7.22 8.75
CA GLN A 22 -6.18 -5.93 8.34
C GLN A 22 -7.70 -6.00 8.15
N VAL A 23 -8.19 -7.08 7.53
CA VAL A 23 -9.62 -7.31 7.33
C VAL A 23 -10.37 -7.38 8.66
N THR A 24 -9.76 -7.97 9.69
CA THR A 24 -10.41 -8.07 11.02
C THR A 24 -10.66 -6.71 11.66
N LYS A 25 -9.96 -5.67 11.26
CA LYS A 25 -10.15 -4.32 11.80
C LYS A 25 -11.39 -3.63 11.24
N GLY A 26 -11.97 -4.17 10.19
CA GLY A 26 -13.18 -3.63 9.60
C GLY A 26 -13.07 -2.16 9.24
N THR A 27 -14.14 -1.41 9.46
CA THR A 27 -14.21 0.02 9.10
C THR A 27 -13.42 0.92 10.04
N LYS A 28 -13.05 0.44 11.21
CA LYS A 28 -12.17 1.20 12.13
C LYS A 28 -10.78 1.34 11.54
N GLY A 29 -10.34 0.34 10.79
CA GLY A 29 -9.01 0.33 10.20
C GLY A 29 -7.90 0.16 11.21
N GLU A 30 -6.70 0.42 10.76
CA GLU A 30 -5.48 0.28 11.57
C GLU A 30 -4.50 1.40 11.21
N ALA A 31 -3.82 1.92 12.21
CA ALA A 31 -2.73 2.87 12.00
C ALA A 31 -1.55 2.15 11.36
N TRP A 32 -1.05 2.69 10.25
CA TRP A 32 0.10 2.13 9.52
C TRP A 32 1.39 2.67 10.10
N THR A 33 1.77 2.11 11.25
CA THR A 33 2.93 2.56 12.04
C THR A 33 4.21 1.86 11.60
N GLY A 34 5.35 2.35 12.10
CA GLY A 34 6.62 1.66 11.94
C GLY A 34 7.41 2.03 10.69
N VAL A 35 6.93 2.96 9.87
CA VAL A 35 7.66 3.42 8.68
C VAL A 35 8.81 4.31 9.13
N ARG A 36 10.04 3.96 8.76
CA ARG A 36 11.27 4.63 9.22
C ARG A 36 12.20 5.07 8.10
N ASN A 37 11.66 5.23 6.90
CA ASN A 37 12.37 5.72 5.71
C ASN A 37 11.79 7.08 5.32
N PHE A 38 12.66 8.06 5.03
CA PHE A 38 12.18 9.43 4.75
C PHE A 38 11.42 9.55 3.43
N THR A 39 11.78 8.77 2.41
CA THR A 39 11.01 8.76 1.15
C THR A 39 9.61 8.16 1.39
N ALA A 40 9.55 7.05 2.11
CA ALA A 40 8.26 6.44 2.48
C ALA A 40 7.42 7.39 3.33
N ARG A 41 8.04 8.11 4.27
CA ARG A 41 7.37 9.14 5.06
C ARG A 41 6.75 10.21 4.16
N GLN A 42 7.51 10.70 3.18
CA GLN A 42 7.00 11.72 2.26
C GLN A 42 5.77 11.21 1.49
N ASN A 43 5.81 9.94 1.08
CA ASN A 43 4.67 9.32 0.41
C ASN A 43 3.45 9.25 1.33
N LEU A 44 3.63 8.86 2.60
CA LEU A 44 2.53 8.88 3.59
C LEU A 44 1.95 10.29 3.74
N MET A 45 2.81 11.31 3.80
CA MET A 45 2.38 12.69 3.95
C MET A 45 1.57 13.20 2.75
N ASN A 46 1.80 12.63 1.58
CA ASN A 46 1.10 12.99 0.35
C ASN A 46 -0.24 12.24 0.17
N MET A 47 -0.49 11.24 0.98
CA MET A 47 -1.76 10.50 0.93
C MET A 47 -2.93 11.35 1.40
N LYS A 48 -4.05 11.22 0.73
CA LYS A 48 -5.28 11.92 1.07
C LYS A 48 -6.37 10.92 1.44
N LYS A 49 -7.22 11.31 2.37
CA LYS A 49 -8.39 10.51 2.73
C LYS A 49 -9.18 10.16 1.46
N GLY A 50 -9.51 8.89 1.29
CA GLY A 50 -10.19 8.37 0.11
C GLY A 50 -9.26 7.80 -0.95
N ASP A 51 -7.95 8.04 -0.86
CA ASP A 51 -6.98 7.39 -1.74
C ASP A 51 -7.02 5.88 -1.51
N LEU A 52 -6.67 5.13 -2.55
CA LEU A 52 -6.58 3.67 -2.48
C LEU A 52 -5.12 3.23 -2.51
N THR A 53 -4.84 2.14 -1.81
CA THR A 53 -3.51 1.56 -1.76
C THR A 53 -3.57 0.05 -1.96
N PHE A 54 -2.65 -0.48 -2.76
CA PHE A 54 -2.43 -1.91 -2.78
C PHE A 54 -1.79 -2.36 -1.47
N PHE A 55 -2.20 -3.52 -1.00
CA PHE A 55 -1.62 -4.18 0.17
C PHE A 55 -0.74 -5.31 -0.32
N TYR A 56 0.57 -5.17 -0.12
CA TYR A 56 1.57 -6.10 -0.63
C TYR A 56 2.19 -6.87 0.54
N HIS A 57 2.17 -8.21 0.45
CA HIS A 57 2.91 -9.07 1.38
C HIS A 57 4.37 -9.13 0.96
N SER A 58 5.24 -8.54 1.76
CA SER A 58 6.68 -8.56 1.52
C SER A 58 7.31 -9.76 2.22
N ASN A 59 8.52 -10.13 1.78
CA ASN A 59 9.32 -11.21 2.36
C ASN A 59 8.71 -12.60 2.13
N GLU A 60 7.52 -12.87 2.63
CA GLU A 60 6.78 -14.12 2.39
C GLU A 60 5.65 -13.85 1.41
N GLY A 61 5.46 -14.73 0.42
CA GLY A 61 4.44 -14.59 -0.61
C GLY A 61 4.86 -13.64 -1.72
N LYS A 62 5.33 -12.46 -1.39
CA LYS A 62 5.77 -11.42 -2.35
C LYS A 62 4.73 -11.15 -3.41
N GLU A 63 3.54 -10.76 -2.98
CA GLU A 63 2.39 -10.55 -3.86
C GLU A 63 1.45 -9.48 -3.33
N ILE A 64 0.73 -8.83 -4.23
CA ILE A 64 -0.35 -7.90 -3.90
C ILE A 64 -1.58 -8.76 -3.63
N VAL A 65 -2.19 -8.58 -2.46
CA VAL A 65 -3.30 -9.44 -2.01
C VAL A 65 -4.62 -8.71 -1.87
N GLY A 66 -4.61 -7.38 -1.76
CA GLY A 66 -5.83 -6.64 -1.56
C GLY A 66 -5.66 -5.15 -1.80
N ILE A 67 -6.78 -4.45 -1.67
CA ILE A 67 -6.87 -3.00 -1.77
C ILE A 67 -7.40 -2.47 -0.45
N ALA A 68 -6.73 -1.43 0.07
CA ALA A 68 -7.16 -0.71 1.26
C ALA A 68 -7.44 0.75 0.91
N GLU A 69 -8.15 1.42 1.80
CA GLU A 69 -8.49 2.84 1.63
C GLU A 69 -7.87 3.65 2.75
N ILE A 70 -7.32 4.82 2.41
CA ILE A 70 -6.80 5.77 3.40
C ILE A 70 -7.99 6.45 4.06
N ILE A 71 -8.14 6.26 5.38
CA ILE A 71 -9.26 6.82 6.14
C ILE A 71 -8.86 7.97 7.06
N LYS A 72 -7.56 8.15 7.30
CA LYS A 72 -7.01 9.27 8.06
C LYS A 72 -5.66 9.67 7.48
N GLU A 73 -5.51 10.95 7.19
CA GLU A 73 -4.27 11.50 6.64
C GLU A 73 -3.16 11.52 7.68
N ALA A 74 -1.94 11.78 7.25
CA ALA A 74 -0.73 11.65 8.07
C ALA A 74 -0.80 12.41 9.38
N TYR A 75 -0.37 11.75 10.44
CA TYR A 75 -0.23 12.30 11.77
C TYR A 75 1.00 11.66 12.44
N PRO A 76 1.51 12.24 13.54
CA PRO A 76 2.71 11.70 14.18
C PRO A 76 2.52 10.23 14.54
N ASP A 77 3.51 9.40 14.18
CA ASP A 77 3.50 7.97 14.49
C ASP A 77 3.74 7.81 16.01
N PRO A 78 2.77 7.25 16.75
CA PRO A 78 2.91 7.10 18.20
C PRO A 78 4.00 6.11 18.61
N THR A 79 4.49 5.28 17.68
CA THR A 79 5.59 4.35 17.97
C THR A 79 6.95 4.99 17.77
N ASP A 80 7.00 6.20 17.19
CA ASP A 80 8.25 6.95 16.99
C ASP A 80 8.38 8.05 18.04
N LYS A 81 9.30 7.85 18.99
CA LYS A 81 9.55 8.81 20.07
C LYS A 81 10.33 10.04 19.61
N THR A 82 10.93 10.00 18.42
CA THR A 82 11.72 11.14 17.90
C THR A 82 10.85 12.22 17.29
N GLY A 83 9.59 11.93 16.97
CA GLY A 83 8.67 12.86 16.31
C GLY A 83 8.97 13.11 14.85
N LYS A 84 9.85 12.32 14.22
CA LYS A 84 10.25 12.51 12.83
C LYS A 84 9.37 11.80 11.83
N PHE A 85 8.68 10.74 12.23
CA PHE A 85 7.92 9.88 11.33
C PHE A 85 6.43 9.99 11.57
N VAL A 86 5.67 9.64 10.54
CA VAL A 86 4.21 9.78 10.54
C VAL A 86 3.57 8.44 10.18
N CYS A 87 2.28 8.34 10.43
CA CYS A 87 1.47 7.22 9.99
C CYS A 87 0.16 7.73 9.41
N VAL A 88 -0.52 6.87 8.67
CA VAL A 88 -1.89 7.09 8.20
C VAL A 88 -2.73 5.94 8.73
N ASP A 89 -4.06 6.09 8.74
CA ASP A 89 -4.96 4.99 9.03
C ASP A 89 -5.52 4.44 7.74
N ILE A 90 -5.56 3.13 7.62
CA ILE A 90 -6.14 2.45 6.46
C ILE A 90 -7.18 1.42 6.91
N LYS A 91 -8.15 1.16 6.04
CA LYS A 91 -9.09 0.05 6.21
C LYS A 91 -9.05 -0.84 4.98
N ALA A 92 -9.30 -2.13 5.16
CA ALA A 92 -9.41 -3.05 4.03
C ALA A 92 -10.65 -2.65 3.20
N ASP A 93 -10.46 -2.57 1.89
CA ASP A 93 -11.57 -2.29 0.96
C ASP A 93 -12.05 -3.59 0.33
N LYS A 94 -11.17 -4.28 -0.40
CA LYS A 94 -11.50 -5.58 -0.99
C LYS A 94 -10.26 -6.39 -1.31
N PRO A 95 -10.34 -7.73 -1.22
CA PRO A 95 -9.23 -8.57 -1.67
C PRO A 95 -9.16 -8.59 -3.20
N LEU A 96 -7.99 -8.92 -3.74
CA LEU A 96 -7.90 -9.33 -5.14
C LEU A 96 -8.49 -10.74 -5.27
N LYS A 97 -9.13 -11.03 -6.40
CA LYS A 97 -9.62 -12.40 -6.66
C LYS A 97 -8.45 -13.36 -6.82
N THR A 98 -7.37 -12.89 -7.41
CA THR A 98 -6.14 -13.63 -7.59
C THR A 98 -5.00 -12.74 -7.12
N PRO A 99 -4.20 -13.13 -6.12
CA PRO A 99 -3.02 -12.36 -5.74
C PRO A 99 -2.09 -12.18 -6.94
N VAL A 100 -1.46 -11.00 -7.01
CA VAL A 100 -0.55 -10.67 -8.11
C VAL A 100 0.88 -10.69 -7.60
N SER A 101 1.64 -11.70 -8.02
CA SER A 101 3.01 -11.88 -7.57
C SER A 101 3.96 -10.86 -8.16
N ILE A 102 5.08 -10.63 -7.47
CA ILE A 102 6.15 -9.77 -7.98
C ILE A 102 6.70 -10.32 -9.32
N SER A 103 6.74 -11.65 -9.46
CA SER A 103 7.17 -12.28 -10.71
C SER A 103 6.25 -11.93 -11.87
N ALA A 104 4.93 -11.98 -11.64
CA ALA A 104 3.95 -11.60 -12.66
C ALA A 104 4.08 -10.13 -13.04
N ILE A 105 4.32 -9.26 -12.05
CA ILE A 105 4.50 -7.83 -12.29
C ILE A 105 5.76 -7.58 -13.13
N LYS A 106 6.86 -8.23 -12.80
CA LYS A 106 8.11 -8.10 -13.56
C LYS A 106 7.99 -8.62 -14.98
N ALA A 107 7.13 -9.60 -15.22
CA ALA A 107 6.89 -10.16 -16.54
C ALA A 107 6.02 -9.26 -17.41
N GLU A 108 5.28 -8.32 -16.82
CA GLU A 108 4.40 -7.40 -17.56
C GLU A 108 5.19 -6.17 -17.99
N LYS A 109 5.44 -6.04 -19.29
CA LYS A 109 6.26 -4.96 -19.86
C LYS A 109 5.73 -3.57 -19.50
N LYS A 110 4.41 -3.41 -19.43
CA LYS A 110 3.78 -2.12 -19.12
C LYS A 110 4.03 -1.68 -17.68
N LEU A 111 4.48 -2.58 -16.81
CA LEU A 111 4.80 -2.30 -15.40
C LEU A 111 6.30 -2.17 -15.15
N ALA A 112 7.13 -2.11 -16.20
CA ALA A 112 8.59 -2.06 -16.07
C ALA A 112 9.07 -0.87 -15.23
N ASN A 113 8.33 0.23 -15.24
CA ASN A 113 8.70 1.46 -14.51
C ASN A 113 7.96 1.61 -13.19
N MET A 114 7.17 0.62 -12.79
CA MET A 114 6.46 0.66 -11.51
C MET A 114 7.45 0.71 -10.35
N ALA A 115 7.15 1.54 -9.34
CA ALA A 115 8.02 1.69 -8.17
C ALA A 115 8.34 0.36 -7.49
N LEU A 116 7.37 -0.57 -7.46
CA LEU A 116 7.57 -1.91 -6.90
C LEU A 116 8.71 -2.66 -7.58
N VAL A 117 8.90 -2.45 -8.89
CA VAL A 117 9.98 -3.07 -9.66
C VAL A 117 11.29 -2.33 -9.46
N LYS A 118 11.25 -0.98 -9.49
CA LYS A 118 12.47 -0.15 -9.42
C LYS A 118 13.04 0.02 -8.02
N TYR A 119 12.18 0.11 -7.01
CA TYR A 119 12.57 0.46 -5.65
C TYR A 119 12.14 -0.65 -4.68
N SER A 120 12.83 -1.77 -4.74
CA SER A 120 12.46 -2.98 -4.01
C SER A 120 12.43 -2.80 -2.49
N ARG A 121 13.15 -1.81 -1.96
CA ARG A 121 13.23 -1.56 -0.51
C ARG A 121 12.31 -0.44 -0.02
N LEU A 122 11.62 0.24 -0.92
CA LEU A 122 10.70 1.31 -0.54
C LEU A 122 9.37 0.71 -0.09
N SER A 123 9.02 0.90 1.17
CA SER A 123 7.84 0.25 1.79
C SER A 123 6.52 0.97 1.53
N VAL A 124 6.56 2.22 1.12
CA VAL A 124 5.37 3.02 0.77
C VAL A 124 5.67 3.69 -0.56
N GLN A 125 4.87 3.39 -1.57
CA GLN A 125 5.17 3.77 -2.96
C GLN A 125 3.98 4.40 -3.64
N PRO A 126 4.22 5.36 -4.56
CA PRO A 126 3.16 5.81 -5.45
C PRO A 126 2.93 4.78 -6.56
N VAL A 127 1.70 4.72 -7.05
CA VAL A 127 1.29 3.88 -8.18
C VAL A 127 0.55 4.78 -9.17
N THR A 128 0.90 4.73 -10.45
CA THR A 128 0.19 5.53 -11.44
C THR A 128 -1.20 4.95 -11.70
N ALA A 129 -2.11 5.77 -12.20
CA ALA A 129 -3.47 5.32 -12.54
C ALA A 129 -3.45 4.18 -13.55
N GLU A 130 -2.54 4.23 -14.53
CA GLU A 130 -2.39 3.17 -15.53
C GLU A 130 -1.89 1.88 -14.89
N GLU A 131 -0.85 1.95 -14.08
CA GLU A 131 -0.32 0.78 -13.35
C GLU A 131 -1.41 0.17 -12.47
N TRP A 132 -2.17 1.01 -11.77
CA TRP A 132 -3.27 0.56 -10.94
C TRP A 132 -4.29 -0.28 -11.72
N LYS A 133 -4.71 0.21 -12.87
CA LYS A 133 -5.67 -0.50 -13.72
C LYS A 133 -5.13 -1.85 -14.19
N ILE A 134 -3.86 -1.89 -14.61
CA ILE A 134 -3.22 -3.11 -15.09
C ILE A 134 -3.18 -4.15 -13.97
N VAL A 135 -2.71 -3.77 -12.79
CA VAL A 135 -2.61 -4.69 -11.64
C VAL A 135 -4.00 -5.17 -11.21
N CYS A 136 -4.99 -4.28 -11.14
CA CYS A 136 -6.35 -4.69 -10.81
C CYS A 136 -6.89 -5.73 -11.79
N LYS A 137 -6.65 -5.56 -13.08
CA LYS A 137 -7.05 -6.53 -14.09
C LYS A 137 -6.34 -7.87 -13.90
N MET A 138 -5.04 -7.84 -13.62
CA MET A 138 -4.27 -9.05 -13.32
C MET A 138 -4.83 -9.77 -12.09
N GLY A 139 -5.32 -9.01 -11.12
CA GLY A 139 -5.92 -9.54 -9.90
C GLY A 139 -7.38 -9.96 -10.02
N GLY A 140 -7.95 -9.90 -11.21
CA GLY A 140 -9.31 -10.36 -11.47
C GLY A 140 -10.41 -9.33 -11.15
N LEU A 141 -10.05 -8.08 -11.06
CA LEU A 141 -11.02 -7.00 -10.75
C LEU A 141 -11.44 -6.24 -12.00
#